data_3e33d9e83f717586f8c9120af231adfa
#
_entry.id   3e33d9e83f717586f8c9120af231adfa
#
_cell.length_a   1.000
_cell.length_b   1.000
_cell.length_c   1.000
_cell.angle_alpha   90.00
_cell.angle_beta   90.00
_cell.angle_gamma   90.00
#
_symmetry.space_group_name_H-M   'P 1'
#
loop_
_entity.id
_entity.type
_entity.pdbx_description
1 polymer ?
#
loop_
_entity_poly.entity_id
_entity_poly.type
_entity_poly.pdbx_seq_one_letter_code
_entity_poly.pdbx_strand_id
1 'polypeptide(L)'
;MKFKVTQQQTNHHKDMVTAVCWTSGGGPSSGSQSELYSAGDDRQITRWNIDGDTVGKVSDLAEGCYVTDMSWFPGSSDSFAISCTDGSFRLMNKNGREDKRVSNVSLGAVITLKWNYDGSALATGGEDGCVKVYSRVGVPRYDPLVQAAHAVFSMAWSPDSNQILFCSGDMLTIKTLQDGGSKDIKWRAHDGAVMKVDWNPVNGLVVSGGEDRKYKVWDSFGRQLFQSQPLDHVVTCVSWSPRGDYFAVGSYDVLRLCDKLGWCHSRDRPQSGSLLSMSWTPDGMELACAGANGAVVFASVIEKRVESLKFEATQTEPNTIVVYELKNEQNWNVEFRDRIVDWSIGFSHLVAATANQCAIYATSNLNTPKAQMDLNAAPSLILQSPAQFAIISNVDVGGVTVYTYEGRTLCTPRFAGLRTEFLNGRVASLTDDVLAVLDVSDSRTVHCFLTSRNGEPARSVSDFFF
;
A
#
# COMPACT_ATOMS: atom_id res chain seq x y z
N MET A 1 -8.89 11.62 -11.29
CA MET A 1 -8.97 10.71 -10.16
C MET A 1 -9.37 11.45 -8.90
N LYS A 2 -10.24 10.91 -8.08
CA LYS A 2 -10.68 11.52 -6.82
C LYS A 2 -11.00 10.46 -5.78
N PHE A 3 -11.09 10.87 -4.52
CA PHE A 3 -11.69 10.06 -3.47
C PHE A 3 -13.22 10.16 -3.51
N LYS A 4 -13.88 9.05 -3.23
CA LYS A 4 -15.27 9.00 -2.76
C LYS A 4 -15.19 8.67 -1.27
N VAL A 5 -15.37 9.68 -0.45
CA VAL A 5 -15.29 9.53 1.01
C VAL A 5 -16.64 9.04 1.54
N THR A 6 -16.62 7.96 2.28
CA THR A 6 -17.75 7.41 3.01
C THR A 6 -17.42 7.45 4.49
N GLN A 7 -18.22 8.16 5.26
CA GLN A 7 -18.11 8.19 6.71
C GLN A 7 -19.34 7.50 7.30
N GLN A 8 -19.12 6.49 8.10
CA GLN A 8 -20.17 5.83 8.85
C GLN A 8 -20.66 6.75 9.97
N GLN A 9 -21.96 7.01 10.02
CA GLN A 9 -22.59 7.87 11.05
C GLN A 9 -22.82 7.15 12.38
N THR A 10 -22.69 5.83 12.42
CA THR A 10 -22.97 4.99 13.57
C THR A 10 -21.77 4.06 13.86
N ASN A 11 -21.51 3.77 15.12
CA ASN A 11 -20.45 2.87 15.59
C ASN A 11 -19.01 3.42 15.51
N HIS A 12 -18.83 4.59 16.06
CA HIS A 12 -17.50 5.15 16.25
C HIS A 12 -16.85 4.63 17.55
N HIS A 13 -15.50 4.74 17.61
CA HIS A 13 -14.82 4.68 18.88
C HIS A 13 -15.35 5.79 19.81
N LYS A 14 -15.31 5.54 21.11
CA LYS A 14 -15.78 6.54 22.11
C LYS A 14 -14.83 7.70 22.27
N ASP A 15 -13.57 7.51 21.83
CA ASP A 15 -12.50 8.48 21.90
C ASP A 15 -11.69 8.43 20.59
N MET A 16 -10.64 9.26 20.45
CA MET A 16 -9.88 9.37 19.23
C MET A 16 -9.31 8.01 18.77
N VAL A 17 -9.31 7.80 17.47
CA VAL A 17 -8.70 6.62 16.84
C VAL A 17 -7.24 6.96 16.55
N THR A 18 -6.32 6.18 17.11
CA THR A 18 -4.88 6.43 16.98
C THR A 18 -4.23 5.65 15.86
N ALA A 19 -4.73 4.44 15.57
CA ALA A 19 -4.15 3.56 14.58
C ALA A 19 -5.22 2.81 13.77
N VAL A 20 -4.96 2.64 12.48
CA VAL A 20 -5.74 1.79 11.57
C VAL A 20 -4.80 0.94 10.73
N CYS A 21 -5.19 -0.29 10.44
CA CYS A 21 -4.43 -1.18 9.58
C CYS A 21 -5.34 -2.20 8.87
N TRP A 22 -5.21 -2.30 7.55
CA TRP A 22 -5.84 -3.36 6.78
C TRP A 22 -5.10 -4.68 6.94
N THR A 23 -5.83 -5.79 6.90
CA THR A 23 -5.22 -7.13 6.82
C THR A 23 -4.42 -7.24 5.53
N SER A 24 -3.22 -7.82 5.64
CA SER A 24 -2.48 -8.27 4.46
C SER A 24 -3.29 -9.39 3.84
N GLY A 25 -3.76 -9.23 2.60
CA GLY A 25 -4.75 -10.08 1.95
C GLY A 25 -4.56 -11.57 2.24
N GLY A 26 -5.64 -12.23 2.59
CA GLY A 26 -5.66 -13.69 2.77
C GLY A 26 -5.28 -14.37 1.47
N GLY A 27 -4.47 -15.44 1.56
CA GLY A 27 -4.14 -16.27 0.40
C GLY A 27 -5.41 -16.83 -0.26
N PRO A 28 -5.33 -17.29 -1.50
CA PRO A 28 -6.46 -17.67 -2.36
C PRO A 28 -7.36 -18.77 -1.80
N SER A 29 -6.95 -19.43 -0.71
CA SER A 29 -7.73 -20.50 -0.06
C SER A 29 -8.79 -20.00 0.93
N SER A 30 -8.83 -18.71 1.29
CA SER A 30 -9.71 -18.27 2.39
C SER A 30 -10.99 -17.57 1.95
N GLY A 31 -11.13 -17.12 0.70
CA GLY A 31 -12.32 -16.34 0.28
C GLY A 31 -12.61 -15.12 1.18
N SER A 32 -11.66 -14.76 2.05
CA SER A 32 -11.82 -13.69 3.01
C SER A 32 -11.55 -12.35 2.37
N GLN A 33 -12.54 -11.50 2.39
CA GLN A 33 -12.39 -10.09 2.06
C GLN A 33 -11.39 -9.43 3.01
N SER A 34 -10.71 -8.36 2.54
CA SER A 34 -9.85 -7.54 3.38
C SER A 34 -10.66 -6.96 4.55
N GLU A 35 -10.13 -7.07 5.75
CA GLU A 35 -10.73 -6.51 6.96
C GLU A 35 -9.85 -5.39 7.51
N LEU A 36 -10.48 -4.37 8.09
CA LEU A 36 -9.78 -3.29 8.76
C LEU A 36 -9.80 -3.51 10.27
N TYR A 37 -8.69 -3.18 10.90
CA TYR A 37 -8.58 -3.09 12.35
C TYR A 37 -8.27 -1.66 12.74
N SER A 38 -8.98 -1.13 13.75
CA SER A 38 -8.78 0.18 14.32
C SER A 38 -8.54 0.08 15.82
N ALA A 39 -7.71 0.97 16.35
CA ALA A 39 -7.47 1.10 17.77
C ALA A 39 -7.65 2.55 18.19
N GLY A 40 -8.31 2.78 19.32
CA GLY A 40 -8.58 4.10 19.86
C GLY A 40 -8.16 4.26 21.32
N ASP A 41 -8.22 5.50 21.80
CA ASP A 41 -7.97 5.84 23.19
C ASP A 41 -9.07 5.33 24.14
N ASP A 42 -10.17 4.84 23.59
CA ASP A 42 -11.15 4.03 24.33
C ASP A 42 -10.63 2.64 24.71
N ARG A 43 -9.38 2.33 24.36
CA ARG A 43 -8.66 1.07 24.63
C ARG A 43 -9.25 -0.15 23.93
N GLN A 44 -10.06 0.06 22.91
CA GLN A 44 -10.68 -1.00 22.15
C GLN A 44 -9.97 -1.19 20.80
N ILE A 45 -9.85 -2.45 20.39
CA ILE A 45 -9.50 -2.81 19.03
C ILE A 45 -10.77 -3.31 18.37
N THR A 46 -11.19 -2.66 17.28
CA THR A 46 -12.43 -2.95 16.56
C THR A 46 -12.11 -3.42 15.15
N ARG A 47 -12.88 -4.40 14.67
CA ARG A 47 -12.79 -4.98 13.33
C ARG A 47 -13.93 -4.49 12.46
N TRP A 48 -13.62 -4.16 11.20
CA TRP A 48 -14.53 -3.61 10.20
C TRP A 48 -14.44 -4.43 8.92
N ASN A 49 -15.54 -4.49 8.18
CA ASN A 49 -15.53 -5.00 6.81
C ASN A 49 -15.08 -3.91 5.81
N ILE A 50 -14.94 -4.29 4.54
CA ILE A 50 -14.53 -3.37 3.47
C ILE A 50 -15.59 -2.30 3.19
N ASP A 51 -16.87 -2.57 3.49
CA ASP A 51 -17.98 -1.63 3.28
C ASP A 51 -18.04 -0.57 4.41
N GLY A 52 -17.20 -0.71 5.44
CA GLY A 52 -17.13 0.19 6.58
C GLY A 52 -18.05 -0.16 7.73
N ASP A 53 -18.71 -1.33 7.71
CA ASP A 53 -19.52 -1.77 8.83
C ASP A 53 -18.66 -2.46 9.90
N THR A 54 -19.00 -2.23 11.17
CA THR A 54 -18.33 -2.91 12.28
C THR A 54 -18.71 -4.38 12.32
N VAL A 55 -17.71 -5.24 12.23
CA VAL A 55 -17.89 -6.69 12.43
C VAL A 55 -17.94 -7.03 13.90
N GLY A 56 -17.20 -6.31 14.73
CA GLY A 56 -17.21 -6.47 16.17
C GLY A 56 -15.93 -6.02 16.86
N LYS A 57 -15.98 -6.03 18.18
CA LYS A 57 -14.83 -5.76 19.03
C LYS A 57 -13.91 -6.99 19.05
N VAL A 58 -12.62 -6.73 18.92
CA VAL A 58 -11.57 -7.77 18.90
C VAL A 58 -10.94 -7.95 20.28
N SER A 59 -10.56 -6.85 20.93
CA SER A 59 -9.87 -6.89 22.24
C SER A 59 -10.06 -5.61 23.03
N ASP A 60 -9.93 -5.70 24.36
CA ASP A 60 -9.76 -4.59 25.28
C ASP A 60 -8.33 -4.58 25.82
N LEU A 61 -7.74 -3.40 25.89
CA LEU A 61 -6.46 -3.21 26.51
C LEU A 61 -6.60 -2.89 28.00
N ALA A 62 -5.58 -3.25 28.75
CA ALA A 62 -5.51 -2.94 30.19
C ALA A 62 -5.54 -1.43 30.44
N GLU A 63 -5.98 -1.05 31.64
CA GLU A 63 -6.02 0.34 32.08
C GLU A 63 -4.62 0.98 32.03
N GLY A 64 -4.53 2.20 31.51
CA GLY A 64 -3.28 2.94 31.33
C GLY A 64 -2.43 2.51 30.12
N CYS A 65 -2.91 1.59 29.28
CA CYS A 65 -2.22 1.18 28.07
C CYS A 65 -3.04 1.58 26.82
N TYR A 66 -2.45 2.38 25.95
CA TYR A 66 -3.07 2.87 24.72
C TYR A 66 -2.22 2.45 23.51
N VAL A 67 -2.88 2.13 22.39
CA VAL A 67 -2.19 1.81 21.12
C VAL A 67 -1.71 3.10 20.47
N THR A 68 -0.46 3.12 20.07
CA THR A 68 0.16 4.24 19.35
C THR A 68 0.26 3.99 17.84
N ASP A 69 0.57 2.76 17.43
CA ASP A 69 0.64 2.35 16.02
C ASP A 69 0.30 0.85 15.89
N MET A 70 -0.09 0.45 14.69
CA MET A 70 -0.48 -0.93 14.37
C MET A 70 0.09 -1.32 13.02
N SER A 71 0.60 -2.55 12.91
CA SER A 71 1.11 -3.09 11.65
C SER A 71 0.73 -4.55 11.50
N TRP A 72 0.06 -4.86 10.39
CA TRP A 72 -0.29 -6.24 10.06
C TRP A 72 0.95 -7.01 9.60
N PHE A 73 1.04 -8.29 9.94
CA PHE A 73 2.15 -9.13 9.50
C PHE A 73 2.01 -9.40 8.00
N PRO A 74 3.05 -9.11 7.17
CA PRO A 74 3.01 -9.38 5.73
C PRO A 74 2.87 -10.87 5.43
N GLY A 75 2.10 -11.21 4.40
CA GLY A 75 1.93 -12.59 3.94
C GLY A 75 1.05 -13.49 4.83
N SER A 76 0.41 -12.96 5.88
CA SER A 76 -0.55 -13.70 6.69
C SER A 76 -1.66 -12.79 7.17
N SER A 77 -2.89 -13.28 7.10
CA SER A 77 -4.08 -12.61 7.64
C SER A 77 -4.36 -12.97 9.11
N ASP A 78 -3.41 -13.61 9.83
CA ASP A 78 -3.69 -14.19 11.13
C ASP A 78 -3.06 -13.45 12.31
N SER A 79 -2.11 -12.53 12.07
CA SER A 79 -1.41 -11.84 13.14
C SER A 79 -1.03 -10.40 12.80
N PHE A 80 -0.95 -9.56 13.82
CA PHE A 80 -0.54 -8.17 13.74
C PHE A 80 0.27 -7.77 14.98
N ALA A 81 0.98 -6.67 14.89
CA ALA A 81 1.70 -6.08 16.01
C ALA A 81 1.10 -4.73 16.39
N ILE A 82 1.08 -4.42 17.68
CA ILE A 82 0.69 -3.12 18.22
C ILE A 82 1.81 -2.56 19.06
N SER A 83 2.05 -1.25 18.98
CA SER A 83 2.88 -0.51 19.91
C SER A 83 2.01 0.20 20.94
N CYS A 84 2.55 0.39 22.14
CA CYS A 84 1.80 0.89 23.28
C CYS A 84 2.53 2.03 23.99
N THR A 85 1.75 2.85 24.70
CA THR A 85 2.25 3.95 25.54
C THR A 85 3.05 3.45 26.76
N ASP A 86 2.88 2.18 27.14
CA ASP A 86 3.60 1.57 28.28
C ASP A 86 5.05 1.15 27.96
N GLY A 87 5.58 1.56 26.80
CA GLY A 87 6.93 1.21 26.35
C GLY A 87 7.08 -0.22 25.87
N SER A 88 5.98 -0.91 25.61
CA SER A 88 5.95 -2.27 25.06
C SER A 88 5.42 -2.33 23.64
N PHE A 89 5.72 -3.42 22.94
CA PHE A 89 4.91 -3.85 21.80
C PHE A 89 4.36 -5.26 22.05
N ARG A 90 3.27 -5.58 21.37
CA ARG A 90 2.59 -6.86 21.51
C ARG A 90 2.33 -7.49 20.15
N LEU A 91 2.54 -8.79 20.07
CA LEU A 91 2.16 -9.61 18.92
C LEU A 91 0.78 -10.19 19.23
N MET A 92 -0.19 -9.88 18.38
CA MET A 92 -1.60 -10.25 18.52
C MET A 92 -2.02 -11.15 17.39
N ASN A 93 -2.91 -12.09 17.67
CA ASN A 93 -3.60 -12.81 16.60
C ASN A 93 -4.86 -12.06 16.15
N LYS A 94 -5.44 -12.42 15.01
CA LYS A 94 -6.66 -11.80 14.45
C LYS A 94 -7.88 -11.81 15.39
N ASN A 95 -7.91 -12.70 16.36
CA ASN A 95 -9.00 -12.80 17.32
C ASN A 95 -8.75 -11.97 18.59
N GLY A 96 -7.67 -11.17 18.62
CA GLY A 96 -7.35 -10.28 19.73
C GLY A 96 -6.62 -10.94 20.90
N ARG A 97 -6.19 -12.19 20.75
CA ARG A 97 -5.36 -12.83 21.77
C ARG A 97 -3.92 -12.31 21.66
N GLU A 98 -3.36 -11.94 22.78
CA GLU A 98 -1.93 -11.60 22.91
C GLU A 98 -1.11 -12.92 22.88
N ASP A 99 -0.30 -13.09 21.83
CA ASP A 99 0.61 -14.22 21.69
C ASP A 99 1.95 -13.96 22.38
N LYS A 100 2.41 -12.71 22.33
CA LYS A 100 3.66 -12.29 22.98
C LYS A 100 3.65 -10.80 23.30
N ARG A 101 4.20 -10.45 24.48
CA ARG A 101 4.52 -9.06 24.87
C ARG A 101 6.02 -8.91 25.03
N VAL A 102 6.57 -7.85 24.46
CA VAL A 102 7.95 -7.42 24.63
C VAL A 102 7.93 -6.10 25.38
N SER A 103 8.40 -6.12 26.62
CA SER A 103 8.43 -4.95 27.52
C SER A 103 9.79 -4.27 27.48
N ASN A 104 9.86 -3.01 27.96
CA ASN A 104 11.07 -2.20 28.03
C ASN A 104 11.73 -1.97 26.66
N VAL A 105 10.90 -1.83 25.64
CA VAL A 105 11.34 -1.52 24.28
C VAL A 105 11.79 -0.06 24.20
N SER A 106 11.08 0.85 24.84
CA SER A 106 11.42 2.26 25.00
C SER A 106 11.34 2.67 26.46
N LEU A 107 12.10 3.70 26.86
CA LEU A 107 11.99 4.31 28.20
C LEU A 107 10.71 5.13 28.35
N GLY A 108 10.05 5.49 27.26
CA GLY A 108 8.71 6.09 27.21
C GLY A 108 7.82 5.27 26.29
N ALA A 109 6.88 5.91 25.63
CA ALA A 109 6.01 5.26 24.66
C ALA A 109 6.81 4.67 23.46
N VAL A 110 6.37 3.51 22.96
CA VAL A 110 6.76 3.08 21.61
C VAL A 110 5.80 3.76 20.64
N ILE A 111 6.26 4.76 19.90
CA ILE A 111 5.41 5.65 19.09
C ILE A 111 5.01 5.00 17.78
N THR A 112 5.93 4.28 17.15
CA THR A 112 5.70 3.69 15.83
C THR A 112 6.31 2.30 15.72
N LEU A 113 5.66 1.42 14.97
CA LEU A 113 6.19 0.11 14.64
C LEU A 113 5.81 -0.27 13.21
N LYS A 114 6.73 -0.92 12.49
CA LYS A 114 6.48 -1.37 11.11
C LYS A 114 7.17 -2.71 10.84
N TRP A 115 6.43 -3.65 10.27
CA TRP A 115 7.01 -4.83 9.66
C TRP A 115 7.74 -4.45 8.38
N ASN A 116 8.85 -5.12 8.09
CA ASN A 116 9.45 -5.07 6.76
C ASN A 116 8.61 -5.89 5.78
N TYR A 117 8.85 -5.72 4.48
CA TYR A 117 8.00 -6.31 3.44
C TYR A 117 8.04 -7.84 3.38
N ASP A 118 9.14 -8.48 3.81
CA ASP A 118 9.25 -9.95 3.87
C ASP A 118 8.78 -10.56 5.20
N GLY A 119 8.36 -9.74 6.16
CA GLY A 119 7.91 -10.18 7.47
C GLY A 119 9.01 -10.77 8.37
N SER A 120 10.28 -10.66 7.99
CA SER A 120 11.39 -11.22 8.78
C SER A 120 11.77 -10.36 9.97
N ALA A 121 11.48 -9.06 9.93
CA ALA A 121 11.88 -8.08 10.92
C ALA A 121 10.78 -7.07 11.24
N LEU A 122 10.72 -6.67 12.50
CA LEU A 122 9.85 -5.61 13.02
C LEU A 122 10.72 -4.48 13.54
N ALA A 123 10.57 -3.27 13.01
CA ALA A 123 11.22 -2.07 13.53
C ALA A 123 10.30 -1.33 14.50
N THR A 124 10.88 -0.73 15.54
CA THR A 124 10.17 0.10 16.52
C THR A 124 10.91 1.43 16.71
N GLY A 125 10.15 2.51 16.87
CA GLY A 125 10.64 3.84 17.19
C GLY A 125 10.00 4.35 18.47
N GLY A 126 10.84 4.80 19.41
CA GLY A 126 10.43 5.21 20.74
C GLY A 126 10.46 6.72 20.97
N GLU A 127 9.79 7.13 22.03
CA GLU A 127 9.84 8.49 22.57
C GLU A 127 11.26 8.85 23.04
N ASP A 128 12.02 7.85 23.48
CA ASP A 128 13.42 7.98 23.87
C ASP A 128 14.39 8.20 22.70
N GLY A 129 13.89 8.23 21.45
CA GLY A 129 14.70 8.37 20.25
C GLY A 129 15.37 7.08 19.78
N CYS A 130 15.13 5.94 20.45
CA CYS A 130 15.69 4.66 20.03
C CYS A 130 14.94 4.08 18.84
N VAL A 131 15.69 3.66 17.81
CA VAL A 131 15.21 2.77 16.77
C VAL A 131 15.78 1.39 17.05
N LYS A 132 14.90 0.39 17.18
CA LYS A 132 15.27 -1.00 17.46
C LYS A 132 14.66 -1.92 16.42
N VAL A 133 15.29 -3.06 16.19
CA VAL A 133 14.82 -4.06 15.25
C VAL A 133 14.73 -5.42 15.91
N TYR A 134 13.61 -6.07 15.73
CA TYR A 134 13.28 -7.37 16.31
C TYR A 134 13.04 -8.41 15.21
N SER A 135 13.25 -9.67 15.54
CA SER A 135 12.85 -10.79 14.69
C SER A 135 11.32 -10.98 14.73
N ARG A 136 10.80 -11.80 13.82
CA ARG A 136 9.38 -12.20 13.77
C ARG A 136 8.80 -12.65 15.11
N VAL A 137 9.63 -13.29 15.95
CA VAL A 137 9.21 -13.78 17.26
C VAL A 137 9.50 -12.81 18.41
N GLY A 138 9.82 -11.55 18.10
CA GLY A 138 10.07 -10.52 19.11
C GLY A 138 11.39 -10.71 19.87
N VAL A 139 12.44 -11.24 19.23
CA VAL A 139 13.81 -11.29 19.77
C VAL A 139 14.59 -10.11 19.17
N PRO A 140 15.30 -9.29 19.96
CA PRO A 140 16.05 -8.16 19.43
C PRO A 140 17.15 -8.64 18.48
N ARG A 141 17.27 -7.96 17.33
CA ARG A 141 18.36 -8.10 16.37
C ARG A 141 19.34 -6.93 16.49
N TYR A 142 18.79 -5.72 16.67
CA TYR A 142 19.53 -4.47 16.89
C TYR A 142 18.87 -3.72 18.05
N ASP A 143 19.59 -3.50 19.14
CA ASP A 143 19.09 -2.90 20.38
C ASP A 143 20.15 -1.98 21.04
N PRO A 144 20.22 -0.68 20.69
CA PRO A 144 19.50 -0.03 19.58
C PRO A 144 20.26 -0.12 18.25
N LEU A 145 19.54 -0.01 17.12
CA LEU A 145 20.14 0.22 15.79
C LEU A 145 20.68 1.66 15.69
N VAL A 146 19.89 2.61 16.19
CA VAL A 146 20.22 4.05 16.24
C VAL A 146 19.63 4.66 17.50
N GLN A 147 20.40 5.60 18.11
CA GLN A 147 19.92 6.54 19.10
C GLN A 147 19.80 7.92 18.45
N ALA A 148 18.58 8.40 18.23
CA ALA A 148 18.32 9.72 17.68
C ALA A 148 18.27 10.78 18.81
N ALA A 149 18.39 12.06 18.43
CA ALA A 149 18.39 13.16 19.40
C ALA A 149 16.98 13.49 19.94
N HIS A 150 15.95 13.17 19.18
CA HIS A 150 14.55 13.42 19.51
C HIS A 150 13.72 12.17 19.30
N ALA A 151 12.50 12.17 19.82
CA ALA A 151 11.52 11.10 19.62
C ALA A 151 11.36 10.75 18.13
N VAL A 152 11.15 9.46 17.86
CA VAL A 152 10.93 8.93 16.52
C VAL A 152 9.43 8.83 16.29
N PHE A 153 8.85 9.81 15.59
CA PHE A 153 7.41 9.87 15.35
C PHE A 153 6.92 8.92 14.27
N SER A 154 7.76 8.62 13.28
CA SER A 154 7.37 7.74 12.18
C SER A 154 8.58 7.10 11.53
N MET A 155 8.37 5.91 10.96
CA MET A 155 9.38 5.18 10.21
C MET A 155 8.76 4.43 9.04
N ALA A 156 9.58 4.10 8.05
CA ALA A 156 9.22 3.26 6.93
C ALA A 156 10.41 2.38 6.52
N TRP A 157 10.11 1.21 5.96
CA TRP A 157 11.11 0.33 5.38
C TRP A 157 11.35 0.64 3.90
N SER A 158 12.57 0.46 3.45
CA SER A 158 12.86 0.46 2.01
C SER A 158 12.21 -0.76 1.33
N PRO A 159 11.92 -0.66 0.02
CA PRO A 159 11.31 -1.76 -0.73
C PRO A 159 12.07 -3.09 -0.63
N ASP A 160 13.40 -3.03 -0.56
CA ASP A 160 14.29 -4.19 -0.43
C ASP A 160 14.47 -4.70 1.01
N SER A 161 13.78 -4.08 1.98
CA SER A 161 13.87 -4.42 3.42
C SER A 161 15.28 -4.31 4.04
N ASN A 162 16.21 -3.60 3.39
CA ASN A 162 17.60 -3.46 3.84
C ASN A 162 17.88 -2.12 4.56
N GLN A 163 16.97 -1.15 4.42
CA GLN A 163 17.13 0.18 5.00
C GLN A 163 15.87 0.60 5.78
N ILE A 164 16.09 1.44 6.77
CA ILE A 164 15.02 2.07 7.55
C ILE A 164 15.13 3.58 7.40
N LEU A 165 14.04 4.20 6.95
CA LEU A 165 13.81 5.63 7.02
C LEU A 165 13.10 5.95 8.32
N PHE A 166 13.56 6.96 9.04
CA PHE A 166 12.86 7.47 10.22
C PHE A 166 13.02 8.98 10.34
N CYS A 167 12.06 9.60 11.02
CA CYS A 167 12.11 11.02 11.35
C CYS A 167 12.44 11.23 12.85
N SER A 168 13.24 12.25 13.12
CA SER A 168 13.55 12.71 14.47
C SER A 168 13.74 14.24 14.47
N GLY A 169 12.84 14.97 15.13
CA GLY A 169 12.75 16.42 15.02
C GLY A 169 12.45 16.86 13.58
N ASP A 170 13.25 17.77 13.04
CA ASP A 170 13.14 18.29 11.67
C ASP A 170 13.93 17.48 10.61
N MET A 171 14.59 16.40 11.06
CA MET A 171 15.51 15.61 10.25
C MET A 171 14.87 14.29 9.78
N LEU A 172 15.22 13.90 8.56
CA LEU A 172 15.04 12.53 8.05
C LEU A 172 16.38 11.81 8.00
N THR A 173 16.35 10.53 8.32
CA THR A 173 17.54 9.67 8.29
C THR A 173 17.21 8.34 7.64
N ILE A 174 18.03 7.92 6.68
CA ILE A 174 18.03 6.55 6.14
C ILE A 174 19.23 5.81 6.72
N LYS A 175 18.94 4.70 7.40
CA LYS A 175 19.92 3.81 8.01
C LYS A 175 19.91 2.45 7.33
N THR A 176 21.08 1.99 6.88
CA THR A 176 21.24 0.65 6.32
C THR A 176 21.50 -0.36 7.44
N LEU A 177 20.89 -1.54 7.35
CA LEU A 177 21.03 -2.60 8.36
C LEU A 177 22.33 -3.41 8.23
N GLN A 178 22.92 -3.46 7.03
CA GLN A 178 24.13 -4.23 6.80
C GLN A 178 25.39 -3.46 7.25
N ASP A 179 26.27 -4.14 7.96
CA ASP A 179 27.57 -3.62 8.43
C ASP A 179 28.60 -3.49 7.28
N GLY A 180 28.27 -2.75 6.25
CA GLY A 180 29.13 -2.56 5.07
C GLY A 180 29.81 -1.19 5.00
N GLY A 181 29.76 -0.37 6.06
CA GLY A 181 30.39 0.96 6.06
C GLY A 181 29.66 2.00 5.20
N SER A 182 28.42 1.74 4.77
CA SER A 182 27.63 2.75 4.07
C SER A 182 27.26 3.86 5.07
N LYS A 183 27.50 5.12 4.67
CA LYS A 183 27.15 6.28 5.50
C LYS A 183 25.64 6.42 5.58
N ASP A 184 25.13 6.73 6.78
CA ASP A 184 23.74 7.16 6.97
C ASP A 184 23.46 8.39 6.10
N ILE A 185 22.34 8.40 5.41
CA ILE A 185 21.88 9.56 4.65
C ILE A 185 20.99 10.38 5.57
N LYS A 186 21.37 11.64 5.85
CA LYS A 186 20.63 12.52 6.75
C LYS A 186 20.42 13.87 6.09
N TRP A 187 19.21 14.40 6.20
CA TRP A 187 18.91 15.74 5.70
C TRP A 187 17.82 16.42 6.53
N ARG A 188 17.85 17.75 6.53
CA ARG A 188 16.79 18.55 7.11
C ARG A 188 15.60 18.55 6.16
N ALA A 189 14.46 18.07 6.63
CA ALA A 189 13.29 17.90 5.78
C ALA A 189 12.29 19.06 5.90
N HIS A 190 12.01 19.53 7.10
CA HIS A 190 10.99 20.55 7.36
C HIS A 190 11.51 21.69 8.24
N ASP A 191 10.77 22.79 8.31
CA ASP A 191 11.05 23.93 9.21
C ASP A 191 10.39 23.75 10.60
N GLY A 192 9.99 22.55 10.94
CA GLY A 192 9.42 22.10 12.19
C GLY A 192 9.52 20.59 12.29
N ALA A 193 8.89 19.97 13.29
CA ALA A 193 8.93 18.54 13.45
C ALA A 193 8.31 17.80 12.26
N VAL A 194 8.96 16.72 11.84
CA VAL A 194 8.39 15.80 10.86
C VAL A 194 7.43 14.87 11.59
N MET A 195 6.16 14.91 11.23
CA MET A 195 5.11 14.15 11.91
C MET A 195 4.97 12.74 11.35
N LYS A 196 5.05 12.59 10.03
CA LYS A 196 4.88 11.30 9.37
C LYS A 196 5.75 11.19 8.14
N VAL A 197 6.26 9.99 7.89
CA VAL A 197 7.02 9.64 6.70
C VAL A 197 6.52 8.33 6.15
N ASP A 198 6.64 8.17 4.84
CA ASP A 198 6.39 6.88 4.19
C ASP A 198 7.31 6.71 2.99
N TRP A 199 7.70 5.48 2.70
CA TRP A 199 8.58 5.12 1.61
C TRP A 199 7.78 4.37 0.54
N ASN A 200 7.82 4.85 -0.68
CA ASN A 200 7.11 4.23 -1.79
C ASN A 200 7.63 2.81 -2.03
N PRO A 201 6.75 1.79 -1.98
CA PRO A 201 7.17 0.39 -2.09
C PRO A 201 7.71 0.01 -3.48
N VAL A 202 7.52 0.86 -4.49
CA VAL A 202 7.79 0.51 -5.89
C VAL A 202 8.93 1.32 -6.51
N ASN A 203 8.95 2.64 -6.30
CA ASN A 203 9.85 3.54 -7.03
C ASN A 203 10.89 4.23 -6.13
N GLY A 204 10.97 3.86 -4.85
CA GLY A 204 11.95 4.39 -3.91
C GLY A 204 11.76 5.85 -3.52
N LEU A 205 10.66 6.52 -3.90
CA LEU A 205 10.35 7.88 -3.48
C LEU A 205 9.93 7.90 -2.01
N VAL A 206 10.27 8.99 -1.33
CA VAL A 206 9.89 9.23 0.05
C VAL A 206 8.91 10.38 0.11
N VAL A 207 7.86 10.27 0.90
CA VAL A 207 6.96 11.38 1.26
C VAL A 207 7.10 11.70 2.74
N SER A 208 7.09 12.99 3.07
CA SER A 208 7.09 13.47 4.45
C SER A 208 6.04 14.55 4.65
N GLY A 209 5.44 14.57 5.84
CA GLY A 209 4.53 15.62 6.29
C GLY A 209 5.03 16.21 7.61
N GLY A 210 4.94 17.51 7.78
CA GLY A 210 5.52 18.20 8.91
C GLY A 210 4.63 19.25 9.56
N GLU A 211 5.11 19.74 10.68
CA GLU A 211 4.52 20.83 11.48
C GLU A 211 4.50 22.15 10.70
N ASP A 212 5.39 22.33 9.72
CA ASP A 212 5.41 23.48 8.81
C ASP A 212 4.22 23.52 7.85
N ARG A 213 3.25 22.61 8.00
CA ARG A 213 2.01 22.49 7.22
C ARG A 213 2.25 22.15 5.76
N LYS A 214 3.40 21.54 5.45
CA LYS A 214 3.76 21.13 4.09
C LYS A 214 3.93 19.62 4.03
N TYR A 215 3.68 19.07 2.86
CA TYR A 215 4.19 17.75 2.50
C TYR A 215 5.23 17.90 1.40
N LYS A 216 6.20 17.04 1.40
CA LYS A 216 7.33 17.07 0.45
C LYS A 216 7.59 15.67 -0.08
N VAL A 217 8.07 15.61 -1.33
CA VAL A 217 8.49 14.36 -1.98
C VAL A 217 10.00 14.43 -2.21
N TRP A 218 10.68 13.35 -1.89
CA TRP A 218 12.13 13.22 -1.95
C TRP A 218 12.52 11.98 -2.73
N ASP A 219 13.74 11.97 -3.27
CA ASP A 219 14.35 10.74 -3.72
C ASP A 219 15.03 9.99 -2.54
N SER A 220 15.49 8.76 -2.79
CA SER A 220 16.19 7.93 -1.79
C SER A 220 17.56 8.48 -1.37
N PHE A 221 18.03 9.58 -1.98
CA PHE A 221 19.27 10.27 -1.65
C PHE A 221 19.04 11.55 -0.83
N GLY A 222 17.79 11.87 -0.52
CA GLY A 222 17.42 13.06 0.24
C GLY A 222 17.31 14.34 -0.59
N ARG A 223 17.26 14.26 -1.94
CA ARG A 223 17.01 15.41 -2.78
C ARG A 223 15.51 15.70 -2.86
N GLN A 224 15.13 16.96 -2.63
CA GLN A 224 13.74 17.40 -2.73
C GLN A 224 13.31 17.44 -4.20
N LEU A 225 12.24 16.69 -4.51
CA LEU A 225 11.62 16.67 -5.84
C LEU A 225 10.40 17.58 -5.92
N PHE A 226 9.63 17.65 -4.83
CA PHE A 226 8.42 18.45 -4.73
C PHE A 226 8.22 19.00 -3.33
N GLN A 227 7.58 20.16 -3.23
CA GLN A 227 7.10 20.76 -1.98
C GLN A 227 5.73 21.37 -2.23
N SER A 228 4.77 21.06 -1.37
CA SER A 228 3.44 21.65 -1.44
C SER A 228 3.44 23.12 -0.97
N GLN A 229 2.42 23.87 -1.38
CA GLN A 229 2.06 25.08 -0.65
C GLN A 229 1.63 24.71 0.78
N PRO A 230 1.84 25.59 1.77
CA PRO A 230 1.39 25.33 3.14
C PRO A 230 -0.11 25.06 3.17
N LEU A 231 -0.51 24.03 3.91
CA LEU A 231 -1.91 23.75 4.22
C LEU A 231 -2.39 24.71 5.33
N ASP A 232 -3.69 24.66 5.59
CA ASP A 232 -4.29 25.43 6.69
C ASP A 232 -3.79 24.94 8.07
N HIS A 233 -3.57 23.60 8.19
CA HIS A 233 -3.15 22.92 9.42
C HIS A 233 -1.95 22.00 9.18
N VAL A 234 -1.36 21.52 10.28
CA VAL A 234 -0.25 20.57 10.30
C VAL A 234 -0.60 19.30 9.49
N VAL A 235 0.37 18.78 8.74
CA VAL A 235 0.24 17.49 8.08
C VAL A 235 0.52 16.40 9.11
N THR A 236 -0.54 15.70 9.52
CA THR A 236 -0.49 14.70 10.61
C THR A 236 -0.19 13.29 10.12
N CYS A 237 -0.58 12.96 8.89
CA CYS A 237 -0.33 11.65 8.33
C CYS A 237 -0.13 11.71 6.80
N VAL A 238 0.71 10.80 6.31
CA VAL A 238 0.95 10.54 4.88
C VAL A 238 1.07 9.03 4.69
N SER A 239 0.63 8.53 3.53
CA SER A 239 0.76 7.10 3.21
C SER A 239 0.76 6.88 1.69
N TRP A 240 1.73 6.13 1.19
CA TRP A 240 1.79 5.67 -0.19
C TRP A 240 0.78 4.56 -0.45
N SER A 241 0.16 4.58 -1.62
CA SER A 241 -0.59 3.41 -2.09
C SER A 241 0.38 2.25 -2.37
N PRO A 242 -0.05 0.99 -2.19
CA PRO A 242 0.80 -0.18 -2.44
C PRO A 242 1.34 -0.26 -3.88
N ARG A 243 0.64 0.33 -4.84
CA ARG A 243 1.08 0.41 -6.25
C ARG A 243 2.10 1.52 -6.52
N GLY A 244 2.31 2.44 -5.55
CA GLY A 244 3.26 3.53 -5.68
C GLY A 244 2.88 4.65 -6.65
N ASP A 245 1.68 4.64 -7.21
CA ASP A 245 1.22 5.67 -8.16
C ASP A 245 0.69 6.92 -7.48
N TYR A 246 0.14 6.77 -6.28
CA TYR A 246 -0.49 7.81 -5.47
C TYR A 246 -0.05 7.74 -4.02
N PHE A 247 -0.24 8.85 -3.33
CA PHE A 247 -0.19 8.89 -1.87
C PHE A 247 -1.31 9.77 -1.32
N ALA A 248 -1.71 9.47 -0.11
CA ALA A 248 -2.67 10.25 0.64
C ALA A 248 -1.96 11.17 1.62
N VAL A 249 -2.55 12.36 1.83
CA VAL A 249 -2.09 13.35 2.83
C VAL A 249 -3.27 13.73 3.70
N GLY A 250 -3.11 13.54 5.00
CA GLY A 250 -4.09 13.90 6.02
C GLY A 250 -3.64 15.06 6.90
N SER A 251 -4.62 15.88 7.24
CA SER A 251 -4.48 17.03 8.13
C SER A 251 -5.78 17.19 8.93
N TYR A 252 -5.99 18.32 9.58
CA TYR A 252 -7.25 18.61 10.25
C TYR A 252 -8.38 18.78 9.23
N ASP A 253 -9.39 17.92 9.28
CA ASP A 253 -10.54 17.86 8.36
C ASP A 253 -10.16 17.92 6.86
N VAL A 254 -8.99 17.44 6.50
CA VAL A 254 -8.54 17.43 5.11
C VAL A 254 -7.91 16.10 4.77
N LEU A 255 -8.42 15.49 3.71
CA LEU A 255 -7.84 14.33 3.04
C LEU A 255 -7.52 14.71 1.60
N ARG A 256 -6.30 14.48 1.15
CA ARG A 256 -5.85 14.72 -0.23
C ARG A 256 -5.36 13.44 -0.87
N LEU A 257 -5.66 13.29 -2.15
CA LEU A 257 -5.04 12.29 -3.02
C LEU A 257 -4.04 13.00 -3.92
N CYS A 258 -2.79 12.60 -3.85
CA CYS A 258 -1.71 13.19 -4.63
C CYS A 258 -1.06 12.11 -5.51
N ASP A 259 -0.57 12.50 -6.69
CA ASP A 259 0.23 11.62 -7.52
C ASP A 259 1.68 11.53 -7.00
N LYS A 260 2.47 10.61 -7.56
CA LYS A 260 3.86 10.40 -7.18
C LYS A 260 4.77 11.63 -7.34
N LEU A 261 4.36 12.62 -8.13
CA LEU A 261 5.08 13.89 -8.31
C LEU A 261 4.68 14.94 -7.28
N GLY A 262 3.65 14.66 -6.47
CA GLY A 262 3.17 15.55 -5.42
C GLY A 262 1.96 16.40 -5.77
N TRP A 263 1.45 16.33 -7.01
CA TRP A 263 0.27 17.12 -7.41
C TRP A 263 -1.01 16.54 -6.83
N CYS A 264 -1.82 17.41 -6.23
CA CYS A 264 -3.08 17.05 -5.62
C CYS A 264 -4.18 16.91 -6.68
N HIS A 265 -4.80 15.73 -6.74
CA HIS A 265 -5.92 15.41 -7.63
C HIS A 265 -7.29 15.55 -6.94
N SER A 266 -7.37 15.24 -5.66
CA SER A 266 -8.60 15.35 -4.86
C SER A 266 -8.31 15.96 -3.50
N ARG A 267 -9.25 16.79 -3.04
CA ARG A 267 -9.26 17.36 -1.70
C ARG A 267 -10.66 17.19 -1.12
N ASP A 268 -10.76 16.42 -0.08
CA ASP A 268 -12.01 16.09 0.59
C ASP A 268 -11.97 16.54 2.05
N ARG A 269 -13.15 16.73 2.66
CA ARG A 269 -13.30 17.17 4.06
C ARG A 269 -14.17 16.15 4.82
N PRO A 270 -13.55 15.14 5.44
CA PRO A 270 -14.29 14.05 6.08
C PRO A 270 -14.96 14.42 7.41
N GLN A 271 -14.80 15.63 7.94
CA GLN A 271 -15.32 16.08 9.23
C GLN A 271 -14.94 15.13 10.40
N SER A 272 -13.72 14.64 10.37
CA SER A 272 -13.18 13.65 11.33
C SER A 272 -12.24 14.27 12.35
N GLY A 273 -12.05 15.59 12.34
CA GLY A 273 -10.96 16.24 13.04
C GLY A 273 -9.61 15.93 12.40
N SER A 274 -8.55 15.91 13.18
CA SER A 274 -7.23 15.52 12.67
C SER A 274 -7.21 14.05 12.25
N LEU A 275 -6.67 13.77 11.06
CA LEU A 275 -6.40 12.41 10.61
C LEU A 275 -5.05 11.96 11.21
N LEU A 276 -5.05 10.93 12.06
CA LEU A 276 -3.88 10.52 12.84
C LEU A 276 -3.12 9.35 12.21
N SER A 277 -3.83 8.44 11.56
CA SER A 277 -3.26 7.27 10.90
C SER A 277 -4.00 6.97 9.61
N MET A 278 -3.32 6.38 8.64
CA MET A 278 -3.89 5.96 7.36
C MET A 278 -3.33 4.60 6.94
N SER A 279 -4.20 3.80 6.35
CA SER A 279 -3.81 2.49 5.79
C SER A 279 -4.58 2.22 4.51
N TRP A 280 -3.87 1.76 3.48
CA TRP A 280 -4.42 1.35 2.20
C TRP A 280 -4.79 -0.14 2.22
N THR A 281 -5.82 -0.51 1.49
CA THR A 281 -6.05 -1.91 1.12
C THR A 281 -4.90 -2.42 0.26
N PRO A 282 -4.59 -3.74 0.29
CA PRO A 282 -3.50 -4.30 -0.51
C PRO A 282 -3.61 -4.04 -2.02
N ASP A 283 -4.82 -3.89 -2.53
CA ASP A 283 -5.09 -3.54 -3.92
C ASP A 283 -4.95 -2.03 -4.24
N GLY A 284 -4.77 -1.19 -3.20
CA GLY A 284 -4.61 0.26 -3.33
C GLY A 284 -5.85 1.03 -3.79
N MET A 285 -7.03 0.41 -3.71
CA MET A 285 -8.28 1.04 -4.16
C MET A 285 -9.04 1.72 -3.04
N GLU A 286 -8.80 1.33 -1.80
CA GLU A 286 -9.42 1.95 -0.62
C GLU A 286 -8.41 2.36 0.41
N LEU A 287 -8.72 3.45 1.07
CA LEU A 287 -7.97 4.04 2.16
C LEU A 287 -8.86 4.11 3.39
N ALA A 288 -8.37 3.64 4.52
CA ALA A 288 -8.98 3.91 5.82
C ALA A 288 -8.16 4.94 6.58
N CYS A 289 -8.85 5.87 7.24
CA CYS A 289 -8.21 6.92 8.04
C CYS A 289 -8.77 6.93 9.45
N ALA A 290 -7.89 7.13 10.43
CA ALA A 290 -8.21 7.29 11.84
C ALA A 290 -8.48 8.76 12.15
N GLY A 291 -9.66 9.09 12.65
CA GLY A 291 -10.07 10.44 13.00
C GLY A 291 -9.95 10.73 14.49
N ALA A 292 -9.54 11.96 14.82
CA ALA A 292 -9.39 12.40 16.21
C ALA A 292 -10.74 12.54 16.94
N ASN A 293 -11.86 12.54 16.22
CA ASN A 293 -13.21 12.57 16.81
C ASN A 293 -13.80 11.16 17.08
N GLY A 294 -13.01 10.09 16.94
CA GLY A 294 -13.46 8.70 17.09
C GLY A 294 -13.98 8.06 15.80
N ALA A 295 -14.04 8.82 14.70
CA ALA A 295 -14.50 8.29 13.43
C ALA A 295 -13.42 7.50 12.69
N VAL A 296 -13.83 6.43 12.02
CA VAL A 296 -13.03 5.76 10.99
C VAL A 296 -13.60 6.18 9.63
N VAL A 297 -12.77 6.79 8.81
CA VAL A 297 -13.16 7.31 7.49
C VAL A 297 -12.68 6.35 6.41
N PHE A 298 -13.58 5.97 5.51
CA PHE A 298 -13.28 5.15 4.34
C PHE A 298 -13.29 6.03 3.09
N ALA A 299 -12.30 5.87 2.24
CA ALA A 299 -12.18 6.63 1.00
C ALA A 299 -11.80 5.71 -0.15
N SER A 300 -12.70 5.56 -1.12
CA SER A 300 -12.47 4.76 -2.33
C SER A 300 -11.86 5.65 -3.42
N VAL A 301 -10.85 5.14 -4.12
CA VAL A 301 -10.28 5.80 -5.29
C VAL A 301 -11.17 5.55 -6.49
N ILE A 302 -11.74 6.60 -7.05
CA ILE A 302 -12.61 6.55 -8.23
C ILE A 302 -12.04 7.42 -9.35
N GLU A 303 -12.60 7.24 -10.58
CA GLU A 303 -12.15 7.95 -11.78
C GLU A 303 -10.73 7.53 -12.23
N LYS A 304 -10.34 6.24 -12.08
CA LYS A 304 -9.22 5.70 -12.82
C LYS A 304 -9.55 5.84 -14.32
N ARG A 305 -8.76 6.64 -15.02
CA ARG A 305 -8.94 6.93 -16.44
C ARG A 305 -7.78 6.33 -17.23
N VAL A 306 -8.10 5.59 -18.27
CA VAL A 306 -7.13 5.02 -19.22
C VAL A 306 -7.57 5.38 -20.62
N GLU A 307 -6.67 5.97 -21.39
CA GLU A 307 -6.87 6.31 -22.79
C GLU A 307 -6.18 5.28 -23.67
N SER A 308 -6.87 4.76 -24.64
CA SER A 308 -6.32 3.83 -25.63
C SER A 308 -6.86 4.13 -27.02
N LEU A 309 -6.03 4.69 -27.90
CA LEU A 309 -6.28 4.98 -29.31
C LEU A 309 -7.62 5.67 -29.60
N LYS A 310 -8.74 4.94 -29.56
CA LYS A 310 -10.08 5.42 -29.91
C LYS A 310 -11.02 5.46 -28.72
N PHE A 311 -10.60 4.91 -27.60
CA PHE A 311 -11.43 4.73 -26.43
C PHE A 311 -10.83 5.46 -25.23
N GLU A 312 -11.70 6.06 -24.47
CA GLU A 312 -11.44 6.56 -23.14
C GLU A 312 -12.27 5.75 -22.16
N ALA A 313 -11.63 5.10 -21.22
CA ALA A 313 -12.33 4.35 -20.19
C ALA A 313 -12.08 5.02 -18.81
N THR A 314 -13.15 5.18 -18.04
CA THR A 314 -13.10 5.80 -16.73
C THR A 314 -13.87 4.95 -15.73
N GLN A 315 -13.24 4.59 -14.63
CA GLN A 315 -13.91 3.93 -13.52
C GLN A 315 -14.64 5.00 -12.70
N THR A 316 -15.97 5.02 -12.76
CA THR A 316 -16.81 6.02 -12.08
C THR A 316 -17.26 5.55 -10.71
N GLU A 317 -17.45 4.26 -10.54
CA GLU A 317 -17.80 3.60 -9.29
C GLU A 317 -16.94 2.36 -9.04
N PRO A 318 -16.90 1.82 -7.80
CA PRO A 318 -16.07 0.65 -7.51
C PRO A 318 -16.32 -0.57 -8.40
N ASN A 319 -17.51 -0.68 -8.97
CA ASN A 319 -17.96 -1.80 -9.81
C ASN A 319 -18.33 -1.40 -11.24
N THR A 320 -18.12 -0.15 -11.66
CA THR A 320 -18.58 0.37 -12.96
C THR A 320 -17.45 1.04 -13.73
N ILE A 321 -17.26 0.63 -14.98
CA ILE A 321 -16.37 1.28 -15.95
C ILE A 321 -17.22 1.89 -17.05
N VAL A 322 -17.07 3.18 -17.27
CA VAL A 322 -17.64 3.89 -18.41
C VAL A 322 -16.61 3.94 -19.52
N VAL A 323 -16.93 3.40 -20.68
CA VAL A 323 -16.08 3.42 -21.87
C VAL A 323 -16.68 4.37 -22.89
N TYR A 324 -15.93 5.38 -23.28
CA TYR A 324 -16.31 6.37 -24.30
C TYR A 324 -15.51 6.15 -25.59
N GLU A 325 -16.19 6.05 -26.73
CA GLU A 325 -15.55 5.99 -28.04
C GLU A 325 -15.47 7.40 -28.64
N LEU A 326 -14.24 7.90 -28.78
CA LEU A 326 -13.97 9.26 -29.27
C LEU A 326 -14.50 9.55 -30.69
N LYS A 327 -14.58 8.51 -31.54
CA LYS A 327 -14.96 8.69 -32.94
C LYS A 327 -16.48 8.77 -33.12
N ASN A 328 -17.23 7.96 -32.40
CA ASN A 328 -18.68 7.81 -32.60
C ASN A 328 -19.47 8.48 -31.48
N GLU A 329 -18.79 9.10 -30.49
CA GLU A 329 -19.41 9.73 -29.31
C GLU A 329 -20.36 8.79 -28.54
N GLN A 330 -20.06 7.47 -28.54
CA GLN A 330 -20.85 6.46 -27.87
C GLN A 330 -20.28 6.15 -26.48
N ASN A 331 -21.19 5.96 -25.51
CA ASN A 331 -20.86 5.54 -24.16
C ASN A 331 -21.40 4.16 -23.87
N TRP A 332 -20.60 3.35 -23.19
CA TRP A 332 -21.02 2.07 -22.62
C TRP A 332 -20.72 2.04 -21.14
N ASN A 333 -21.68 1.58 -20.35
CA ASN A 333 -21.47 1.30 -18.94
C ASN A 333 -21.26 -0.21 -18.77
N VAL A 334 -20.09 -0.58 -18.34
CA VAL A 334 -19.74 -1.97 -18.04
C VAL A 334 -19.81 -2.15 -16.53
N GLU A 335 -20.85 -2.83 -16.06
CA GLU A 335 -21.11 -3.08 -14.66
C GLU A 335 -20.67 -4.50 -14.28
N PHE A 336 -20.04 -4.60 -13.09
CA PHE A 336 -19.59 -5.86 -12.52
C PHE A 336 -20.39 -6.15 -11.25
N ARG A 337 -20.56 -7.44 -10.96
CA ARG A 337 -21.23 -7.85 -9.73
C ARG A 337 -20.42 -7.49 -8.49
N ASP A 338 -19.10 -7.69 -8.56
CA ASP A 338 -18.17 -7.44 -7.48
C ASP A 338 -17.31 -6.21 -7.81
N ARG A 339 -16.63 -5.70 -6.81
CA ARG A 339 -15.70 -4.59 -6.94
C ARG A 339 -14.55 -4.93 -7.90
N ILE A 340 -14.25 -4.00 -8.81
CA ILE A 340 -13.14 -4.09 -9.73
C ILE A 340 -11.84 -3.80 -8.99
N VAL A 341 -10.87 -4.72 -9.05
CA VAL A 341 -9.56 -4.58 -8.43
C VAL A 341 -8.57 -3.92 -9.38
N ASP A 342 -8.51 -4.41 -10.61
CA ASP A 342 -7.72 -3.79 -11.68
C ASP A 342 -8.37 -4.00 -13.04
N TRP A 343 -8.07 -3.09 -13.98
CA TRP A 343 -8.56 -3.16 -15.33
C TRP A 343 -7.62 -2.44 -16.31
N SER A 344 -7.65 -2.86 -17.55
CA SER A 344 -6.86 -2.26 -18.63
C SER A 344 -7.66 -2.29 -19.91
N ILE A 345 -7.54 -1.24 -20.74
CA ILE A 345 -8.12 -1.18 -22.08
C ILE A 345 -7.00 -0.96 -23.09
N GLY A 346 -6.91 -1.84 -24.07
CA GLY A 346 -5.89 -1.79 -25.12
C GLY A 346 -6.10 -2.89 -26.15
N PHE A 347 -5.49 -2.74 -27.31
CA PHE A 347 -5.48 -3.75 -28.37
C PHE A 347 -6.87 -4.35 -28.68
N SER A 348 -7.87 -3.47 -28.77
CA SER A 348 -9.28 -3.83 -29.03
C SER A 348 -9.95 -4.70 -27.96
N HIS A 349 -9.40 -4.75 -26.76
CA HIS A 349 -9.98 -5.48 -25.63
C HIS A 349 -9.99 -4.63 -24.37
N LEU A 350 -11.06 -4.76 -23.57
CA LEU A 350 -11.13 -4.34 -22.19
C LEU A 350 -11.00 -5.60 -21.33
N VAL A 351 -10.00 -5.64 -20.47
CA VAL A 351 -9.78 -6.69 -19.49
C VAL A 351 -10.01 -6.09 -18.11
N ALA A 352 -10.95 -6.62 -17.38
CA ALA A 352 -11.25 -6.15 -16.02
C ALA A 352 -11.34 -7.33 -15.07
N ALA A 353 -10.73 -7.18 -13.90
CA ALA A 353 -10.66 -8.22 -12.91
C ALA A 353 -11.18 -7.75 -11.54
N THR A 354 -12.00 -8.60 -10.94
CA THR A 354 -12.41 -8.53 -9.54
C THR A 354 -11.47 -9.39 -8.68
N ALA A 355 -11.75 -9.54 -7.40
CA ALA A 355 -10.93 -10.39 -6.53
C ALA A 355 -10.85 -11.85 -6.99
N ASN A 356 -11.93 -12.37 -7.60
CA ASN A 356 -12.11 -13.80 -7.90
C ASN A 356 -12.32 -14.10 -9.38
N GLN A 357 -12.62 -13.09 -10.20
CA GLN A 357 -12.98 -13.29 -11.61
C GLN A 357 -12.30 -12.25 -12.50
N CYS A 358 -12.01 -12.66 -13.73
CA CYS A 358 -11.58 -11.76 -14.79
C CYS A 358 -12.54 -11.88 -15.97
N ALA A 359 -13.02 -10.74 -16.46
CA ALA A 359 -13.88 -10.65 -17.62
C ALA A 359 -13.15 -9.90 -18.76
N ILE A 360 -13.27 -10.44 -19.96
CA ILE A 360 -12.64 -9.92 -21.18
C ILE A 360 -13.75 -9.48 -22.12
N TYR A 361 -13.74 -8.22 -22.53
CA TYR A 361 -14.67 -7.65 -23.49
C TYR A 361 -13.93 -7.26 -24.76
N ALA A 362 -14.55 -7.49 -25.90
CA ALA A 362 -14.09 -6.87 -27.15
C ALA A 362 -14.61 -5.44 -27.20
N THR A 363 -13.78 -4.48 -27.62
CA THR A 363 -14.24 -3.07 -27.74
C THR A 363 -15.32 -2.88 -28.80
N SER A 364 -15.52 -3.86 -29.69
CA SER A 364 -16.64 -3.90 -30.65
C SER A 364 -17.97 -4.29 -29.98
N ASN A 365 -17.96 -4.94 -28.84
CA ASN A 365 -19.15 -5.33 -28.07
C ASN A 365 -18.82 -5.33 -26.57
N LEU A 366 -19.17 -4.25 -25.91
CA LEU A 366 -18.96 -4.06 -24.48
C LEU A 366 -20.17 -4.49 -23.62
N ASN A 367 -21.27 -4.92 -24.24
CA ASN A 367 -22.47 -5.34 -23.52
C ASN A 367 -22.36 -6.77 -22.97
N THR A 368 -21.54 -7.61 -23.61
CA THR A 368 -21.35 -9.01 -23.19
C THR A 368 -19.88 -9.36 -23.16
N PRO A 369 -19.40 -10.04 -22.12
CA PRO A 369 -18.00 -10.49 -22.07
C PRO A 369 -17.72 -11.53 -23.18
N LYS A 370 -16.61 -11.39 -23.87
CA LYS A 370 -16.09 -12.36 -24.83
C LYS A 370 -15.66 -13.66 -24.13
N ALA A 371 -15.04 -13.51 -22.97
CA ALA A 371 -14.65 -14.62 -22.10
C ALA A 371 -14.70 -14.17 -20.64
N GLN A 372 -14.95 -15.13 -19.77
CA GLN A 372 -14.92 -14.94 -18.33
C GLN A 372 -14.22 -16.13 -17.70
N MET A 373 -13.36 -15.87 -16.72
CA MET A 373 -12.58 -16.90 -16.03
C MET A 373 -12.45 -16.59 -14.54
N ASP A 374 -12.35 -17.64 -13.74
CA ASP A 374 -12.12 -17.54 -12.33
C ASP A 374 -10.62 -17.31 -12.05
N LEU A 375 -10.32 -16.49 -11.07
CA LEU A 375 -8.99 -16.20 -10.60
C LEU A 375 -8.74 -16.88 -9.26
N ASN A 376 -7.55 -17.45 -9.09
CA ASN A 376 -7.13 -18.05 -7.83
C ASN A 376 -6.68 -17.03 -6.78
N ALA A 377 -6.38 -15.81 -7.23
CA ALA A 377 -5.94 -14.71 -6.35
C ALA A 377 -6.30 -13.35 -6.97
N ALA A 378 -6.46 -12.36 -6.12
CA ALA A 378 -6.71 -10.98 -6.54
C ALA A 378 -5.54 -10.45 -7.39
N PRO A 379 -5.81 -9.83 -8.54
CA PRO A 379 -4.79 -9.26 -9.38
C PRO A 379 -4.18 -8.01 -8.74
N SER A 380 -2.89 -7.81 -8.94
CA SER A 380 -2.20 -6.55 -8.60
C SER A 380 -1.90 -5.71 -9.84
N LEU A 381 -1.78 -6.35 -11.01
CA LEU A 381 -1.48 -5.67 -12.27
C LEU A 381 -1.98 -6.49 -13.46
N ILE A 382 -2.55 -5.80 -14.45
CA ILE A 382 -2.91 -6.36 -15.76
C ILE A 382 -2.05 -5.70 -16.82
N LEU A 383 -1.31 -6.51 -17.60
CA LEU A 383 -0.53 -6.09 -18.76
C LEU A 383 -1.17 -6.64 -20.02
N GLN A 384 -1.29 -5.82 -21.08
CA GLN A 384 -1.85 -6.25 -22.37
C GLN A 384 -0.82 -6.15 -23.48
N SER A 385 -0.92 -7.08 -24.45
CA SER A 385 -0.27 -7.04 -25.77
C SER A 385 -1.30 -7.31 -26.85
N PRO A 386 -0.96 -7.20 -28.14
CA PRO A 386 -1.91 -7.44 -29.23
C PRO A 386 -2.57 -8.83 -29.19
N ALA A 387 -1.84 -9.88 -28.83
CA ALA A 387 -2.32 -11.27 -28.87
C ALA A 387 -2.67 -11.87 -27.50
N GLN A 388 -2.13 -11.32 -26.41
CA GLN A 388 -2.21 -11.91 -25.09
C GLN A 388 -2.22 -10.85 -23.98
N PHE A 389 -2.55 -11.27 -22.77
CA PHE A 389 -2.45 -10.43 -21.59
C PHE A 389 -1.90 -11.22 -20.39
N ALA A 390 -1.27 -10.54 -19.46
CA ALA A 390 -0.75 -11.13 -18.24
C ALA A 390 -1.49 -10.56 -17.03
N ILE A 391 -1.83 -11.42 -16.10
CA ILE A 391 -2.29 -11.05 -14.75
C ILE A 391 -1.17 -11.36 -13.77
N ILE A 392 -0.81 -10.35 -12.99
CA ILE A 392 0.13 -10.46 -11.88
C ILE A 392 -0.67 -10.41 -10.59
N SER A 393 -0.43 -11.34 -9.71
CA SER A 393 -1.10 -11.44 -8.40
C SER A 393 -0.07 -11.65 -7.30
N ASN A 394 -0.38 -11.19 -6.09
CA ASN A 394 0.51 -11.29 -4.93
C ASN A 394 0.36 -12.65 -4.25
N VAL A 395 0.90 -13.70 -4.87
CA VAL A 395 0.89 -15.07 -4.34
C VAL A 395 2.31 -15.64 -4.34
N ASP A 396 2.68 -16.32 -3.27
CA ASP A 396 4.03 -16.86 -3.05
C ASP A 396 4.54 -17.83 -4.15
N VAL A 397 3.63 -18.43 -4.92
CA VAL A 397 4.01 -19.39 -5.97
C VAL A 397 3.22 -19.13 -7.25
N GLY A 398 3.89 -18.67 -8.29
CA GLY A 398 3.29 -18.51 -9.62
C GLY A 398 2.46 -17.21 -9.78
N GLY A 399 2.90 -16.12 -9.18
CA GLY A 399 2.22 -14.83 -9.19
C GLY A 399 2.03 -14.16 -10.56
N VAL A 400 2.60 -14.69 -11.63
CA VAL A 400 2.41 -14.19 -13.00
C VAL A 400 1.81 -15.29 -13.87
N THR A 401 0.69 -14.99 -14.52
CA THR A 401 0.05 -15.90 -15.48
C THR A 401 -0.31 -15.16 -16.75
N VAL A 402 0.06 -15.71 -17.88
CA VAL A 402 -0.23 -15.15 -19.22
C VAL A 402 -1.40 -15.90 -19.84
N TYR A 403 -2.35 -15.15 -20.40
CA TYR A 403 -3.59 -15.65 -20.98
C TYR A 403 -3.79 -15.16 -22.41
N THR A 404 -4.53 -15.93 -23.21
CA THR A 404 -5.11 -15.44 -24.45
C THR A 404 -6.40 -14.65 -24.17
N TYR A 405 -6.85 -13.83 -25.13
CA TYR A 405 -8.14 -13.13 -25.02
C TYR A 405 -9.38 -14.04 -25.12
N GLU A 406 -9.19 -15.36 -25.27
CA GLU A 406 -10.22 -16.40 -25.11
C GLU A 406 -10.26 -17.00 -23.70
N GLY A 407 -9.42 -16.47 -22.76
CA GLY A 407 -9.36 -16.94 -21.38
C GLY A 407 -8.55 -18.22 -21.15
N ARG A 408 -7.72 -18.64 -22.13
CA ARG A 408 -6.86 -19.83 -21.98
C ARG A 408 -5.51 -19.42 -21.39
N THR A 409 -5.02 -20.15 -20.39
CA THR A 409 -3.67 -19.98 -19.85
C THR A 409 -2.64 -20.42 -20.88
N LEU A 410 -1.66 -19.55 -21.17
CA LEU A 410 -0.53 -19.84 -22.04
C LEU A 410 0.68 -20.32 -21.24
N CYS A 411 1.06 -19.58 -20.22
CA CYS A 411 2.21 -19.92 -19.39
C CYS A 411 2.15 -19.24 -18.02
N THR A 412 2.94 -19.76 -17.07
CA THR A 412 3.13 -19.20 -15.71
C THR A 412 4.63 -19.07 -15.45
N PRO A 413 5.26 -17.95 -15.87
CA PRO A 413 6.68 -17.73 -15.65
C PRO A 413 7.02 -17.73 -14.15
N ARG A 414 8.12 -18.39 -13.78
CA ARG A 414 8.60 -18.49 -12.40
C ARG A 414 10.09 -18.26 -12.35
N PHE A 415 10.54 -17.46 -11.42
CA PHE A 415 11.96 -17.34 -11.10
C PHE A 415 12.17 -17.05 -9.61
N ALA A 416 13.33 -17.48 -9.10
CA ALA A 416 13.70 -17.21 -7.72
C ALA A 416 13.92 -15.71 -7.51
N GLY A 417 13.30 -15.14 -6.49
CA GLY A 417 13.39 -13.70 -6.18
C GLY A 417 12.35 -12.82 -6.84
N LEU A 418 11.37 -13.38 -7.59
CA LEU A 418 10.24 -12.61 -8.10
C LEU A 418 9.40 -12.09 -6.92
N ARG A 419 9.38 -10.77 -6.79
CA ARG A 419 8.52 -10.06 -5.83
C ARG A 419 7.40 -9.38 -6.61
N THR A 420 6.27 -10.06 -6.72
CA THR A 420 5.12 -9.58 -7.50
C THR A 420 4.51 -8.32 -6.95
N GLU A 421 4.64 -8.08 -5.65
CA GLU A 421 4.18 -6.88 -4.95
C GLU A 421 4.85 -5.58 -5.43
N PHE A 422 6.04 -5.67 -6.04
CA PHE A 422 6.76 -4.51 -6.57
C PHE A 422 6.60 -4.30 -8.08
N LEU A 423 5.88 -5.20 -8.75
CA LEU A 423 5.68 -5.09 -10.19
C LEU A 423 4.59 -4.06 -10.53
N ASN A 424 4.91 -3.21 -11.49
CA ASN A 424 3.97 -2.25 -12.08
C ASN A 424 4.23 -2.11 -13.59
N GLY A 425 3.39 -1.34 -14.28
CA GLY A 425 3.50 -1.13 -15.72
C GLY A 425 4.78 -0.44 -16.22
N ARG A 426 5.71 -0.04 -15.33
CA ARG A 426 7.01 0.53 -15.69
C ARG A 426 8.15 -0.47 -15.60
N VAL A 427 8.03 -1.42 -14.67
CA VAL A 427 9.05 -2.45 -14.41
C VAL A 427 8.69 -3.80 -15.00
N ALA A 428 7.49 -3.94 -15.55
CA ALA A 428 7.05 -5.14 -16.27
C ALA A 428 6.41 -4.74 -17.60
N SER A 429 6.73 -5.44 -18.66
CA SER A 429 6.20 -5.22 -20.00
C SER A 429 5.94 -6.55 -20.70
N LEU A 430 4.84 -6.61 -21.44
CA LEU A 430 4.41 -7.78 -22.19
C LEU A 430 4.38 -7.48 -23.69
N THR A 431 4.99 -8.34 -24.48
CA THR A 431 4.84 -8.42 -25.95
C THR A 431 4.13 -9.72 -26.31
N ASP A 432 3.94 -9.98 -27.60
CA ASP A 432 3.30 -11.23 -28.05
C ASP A 432 4.14 -12.49 -27.81
N ASP A 433 5.45 -12.34 -27.61
CA ASP A 433 6.37 -13.47 -27.44
C ASP A 433 7.13 -13.45 -26.11
N VAL A 434 7.24 -12.29 -25.47
CA VAL A 434 8.13 -12.09 -24.32
C VAL A 434 7.45 -11.29 -23.23
N LEU A 435 7.55 -11.79 -22.00
CA LEU A 435 7.34 -11.02 -20.78
C LEU A 435 8.72 -10.58 -20.25
N ALA A 436 8.92 -9.28 -20.12
CA ALA A 436 10.12 -8.68 -19.54
C ALA A 436 9.79 -8.11 -18.15
N VAL A 437 10.62 -8.42 -17.17
CA VAL A 437 10.46 -7.96 -15.77
C VAL A 437 11.80 -7.45 -15.27
N LEU A 438 11.82 -6.24 -14.73
CA LEU A 438 12.99 -5.65 -14.08
C LEU A 438 13.18 -6.32 -12.71
N ASP A 439 14.40 -6.70 -12.39
CA ASP A 439 14.74 -7.24 -11.08
C ASP A 439 14.65 -6.14 -10.02
N VAL A 440 13.94 -6.40 -8.94
CA VAL A 440 13.76 -5.45 -7.83
C VAL A 440 15.04 -5.30 -7.01
N SER A 441 15.84 -6.37 -6.90
CA SER A 441 17.09 -6.38 -6.15
C SER A 441 18.25 -5.78 -6.94
N ASP A 442 18.20 -5.87 -8.27
CA ASP A 442 19.19 -5.29 -9.18
C ASP A 442 18.50 -4.54 -10.33
N SER A 443 18.36 -3.24 -10.18
CA SER A 443 17.72 -2.36 -11.18
C SER A 443 18.40 -2.33 -12.56
N ARG A 444 19.50 -3.06 -12.74
CA ARG A 444 20.21 -3.20 -14.01
C ARG A 444 19.93 -4.51 -14.73
N THR A 445 19.22 -5.44 -14.08
CA THR A 445 18.92 -6.75 -14.65
C THR A 445 17.47 -6.85 -15.07
N VAL A 446 17.22 -7.23 -16.32
CA VAL A 446 15.89 -7.52 -16.86
C VAL A 446 15.78 -9.02 -17.12
N HIS A 447 14.80 -9.65 -16.52
CA HIS A 447 14.45 -11.06 -16.77
C HIS A 447 13.46 -11.14 -17.91
N CYS A 448 13.79 -11.89 -18.95
CA CYS A 448 12.93 -12.12 -20.11
C CYS A 448 12.43 -13.56 -20.14
N PHE A 449 11.13 -13.75 -20.32
CA PHE A 449 10.44 -15.04 -20.37
C PHE A 449 9.74 -15.21 -21.71
N LEU A 450 9.99 -16.32 -22.39
CA LEU A 450 9.32 -16.65 -23.65
C LEU A 450 7.92 -17.21 -23.37
N THR A 451 6.88 -16.49 -23.76
CA THR A 451 5.48 -16.93 -23.57
C THR A 451 5.16 -18.14 -24.45
N SER A 452 5.77 -18.24 -25.63
CA SER A 452 5.64 -19.37 -26.55
C SER A 452 6.30 -20.69 -26.09
N ARG A 453 7.19 -20.62 -25.09
CA ARG A 453 7.90 -21.76 -24.50
C ARG A 453 7.53 -22.00 -23.04
N ASN A 454 6.25 -21.91 -22.74
CA ASN A 454 5.72 -22.15 -21.40
C ASN A 454 6.38 -21.31 -20.27
N GLY A 455 6.86 -20.10 -20.62
CA GLY A 455 7.48 -19.19 -19.67
C GLY A 455 8.92 -19.54 -19.31
N GLU A 456 9.63 -20.29 -20.15
CA GLU A 456 11.07 -20.54 -19.96
C GLU A 456 11.87 -19.23 -20.03
N PRO A 457 12.88 -19.04 -19.16
CA PRO A 457 13.73 -17.88 -19.21
C PRO A 457 14.51 -17.84 -20.53
N ALA A 458 14.37 -16.77 -21.28
CA ALA A 458 15.06 -16.60 -22.58
C ALA A 458 16.54 -16.26 -22.39
N ARG A 459 16.85 -15.29 -21.56
CA ARG A 459 18.16 -14.81 -21.05
C ARG A 459 17.89 -13.68 -20.05
N SER A 460 18.69 -13.59 -19.00
CA SER A 460 18.84 -12.36 -18.22
C SER A 460 19.81 -11.44 -18.99
N VAL A 461 19.40 -10.23 -19.27
CA VAL A 461 20.28 -9.21 -19.86
C VAL A 461 20.70 -8.28 -18.73
N SER A 462 21.95 -8.35 -18.31
CA SER A 462 22.59 -7.38 -17.43
C SER A 462 23.23 -6.28 -18.28
N ASP A 463 23.12 -5.02 -17.81
CA ASP A 463 23.64 -3.78 -18.40
C ASP A 463 22.70 -3.07 -19.40
N PHE A 464 21.53 -2.66 -18.93
CA PHE A 464 20.84 -1.52 -19.52
C PHE A 464 21.30 -0.22 -18.83
N PHE A 465 22.00 0.62 -19.56
CA PHE A 465 22.18 2.03 -19.19
C PHE A 465 20.93 2.80 -19.63
N PHE A 466 20.17 3.34 -18.67
CA PHE A 466 19.17 4.37 -18.91
C PHE A 466 19.76 5.76 -18.65
#